data_8bfd084c43371f76629ceac3bc85d7da
#
_entry.id   8bfd084c43371f76629ceac3bc85d7da
#
_cell.length_a   1.000
_cell.length_b   1.000
_cell.length_c   1.000
_cell.angle_alpha   90.00
_cell.angle_beta   90.00
_cell.angle_gamma   90.00
#
_symmetry.space_group_name_H-M   'P 1'
#
loop_
_entity.id
_entity.type
_entity.pdbx_description
1 polymer ?
#
loop_
_entity_poly.entity_id
_entity_poly.type
_entity_poly.pdbx_seq_one_letter_code
_entity_poly.pdbx_strand_id
1 'polypeptide(L)'
;MMSFEKSIKAMEQAEKLMPGGVNSPVRAFKSVDTPAIFMDHGEGSKIYDIDGNEYIDYVLSWGPLILGHKNQQVISKLHEAVDKGTSFGASTLQENKLAELVIDRVPSIEKVRMVSSGTEATLDTLRLARGYTGRNKIIKFEGCYHGHSDSLLIKAGSGVATLGLPDSPGVPEGIAKNTITVPYNDLDSLKLAFEKYGDDIAGVIVEPVAGNMGVVPPVNGFLQGLRDITNEYGALLIFDEVMTGFRVGYNCAQGYFGVTPDLTCLGKVIGGGLPVGAFGGKKEIMDYIAPVGTIYQAGTLSGNPLAMTSGYETLSQLTPESYEYFNSLGDILEKGLKAVSYTHLTLPTSDLV
;
A
#
# COMPACT_ATOMS: atom_id res chain seq x y z
N MET A 1 36.33 -4.82 -1.56
CA MET A 1 35.69 -3.75 -2.34
C MET A 1 34.55 -4.40 -3.08
N MET A 2 33.32 -3.84 -3.03
CA MET A 2 32.19 -4.41 -3.75
C MET A 2 32.44 -4.33 -5.27
N SER A 3 32.10 -5.37 -6.00
CA SER A 3 32.07 -5.37 -7.48
C SER A 3 30.63 -5.20 -7.95
N PHE A 4 30.44 -4.56 -9.08
CA PHE A 4 29.12 -4.37 -9.74
C PHE A 4 29.18 -4.68 -11.24
N GLU A 5 30.25 -5.37 -11.70
CA GLU A 5 30.48 -5.60 -13.12
C GLU A 5 29.38 -6.39 -13.83
N LYS A 6 28.85 -7.42 -13.16
CA LYS A 6 27.74 -8.23 -13.72
C LYS A 6 26.43 -7.44 -13.73
N SER A 7 26.14 -6.70 -12.65
CA SER A 7 24.96 -5.85 -12.55
C SER A 7 24.94 -4.75 -13.59
N ILE A 8 26.10 -4.11 -13.85
CA ILE A 8 26.24 -3.09 -14.92
C ILE A 8 25.92 -3.70 -16.29
N LYS A 9 26.53 -4.84 -16.63
CA LYS A 9 26.28 -5.54 -17.90
C LYS A 9 24.83 -5.99 -18.05
N ALA A 10 24.22 -6.47 -16.95
CA ALA A 10 22.81 -6.86 -16.94
C ALA A 10 21.90 -5.64 -17.17
N MET A 11 22.23 -4.48 -16.59
CA MET A 11 21.47 -3.25 -16.80
C MET A 11 21.57 -2.73 -18.23
N GLU A 12 22.75 -2.75 -18.84
CA GLU A 12 22.95 -2.43 -20.27
C GLU A 12 22.11 -3.30 -21.21
N GLN A 13 21.93 -4.57 -20.85
CA GLN A 13 21.03 -5.47 -21.58
C GLN A 13 19.56 -5.15 -21.31
N ALA A 14 19.18 -4.92 -20.04
CA ALA A 14 17.82 -4.64 -19.64
C ALA A 14 17.26 -3.37 -20.27
N GLU A 15 18.09 -2.31 -20.42
CA GLU A 15 17.72 -1.06 -21.08
C GLU A 15 17.33 -1.24 -22.55
N LYS A 16 17.85 -2.26 -23.22
CA LYS A 16 17.45 -2.61 -24.60
C LYS A 16 16.12 -3.35 -24.67
N LEU A 17 15.66 -3.91 -23.55
CA LEU A 17 14.48 -4.77 -23.49
C LEU A 17 13.28 -4.12 -22.80
N MET A 18 13.52 -3.23 -21.84
CA MET A 18 12.50 -2.61 -21.01
C MET A 18 12.76 -1.11 -20.86
N PRO A 19 11.74 -0.27 -20.75
CA PRO A 19 11.90 1.16 -20.51
C PRO A 19 12.74 1.44 -19.25
N GLY A 20 13.95 2.03 -19.44
CA GLY A 20 14.91 2.28 -18.37
C GLY A 20 15.44 1.03 -17.67
N GLY A 21 15.34 -0.15 -18.30
CA GLY A 21 15.86 -1.43 -17.80
C GLY A 21 15.07 -2.05 -16.66
N VAL A 22 13.87 -1.54 -16.33
CA VAL A 22 13.14 -1.92 -15.10
C VAL A 22 11.64 -2.03 -15.31
N ASN A 23 10.97 -2.84 -14.47
CA ASN A 23 9.52 -2.96 -14.40
C ASN A 23 8.88 -2.04 -13.33
N SER A 24 9.71 -1.24 -12.62
CA SER A 24 9.24 -0.19 -11.72
C SER A 24 10.32 0.91 -11.64
N PRO A 25 9.96 2.20 -11.78
CA PRO A 25 10.94 3.30 -11.95
C PRO A 25 11.98 3.40 -10.84
N VAL A 26 11.59 3.14 -9.59
CA VAL A 26 12.48 3.22 -8.43
C VAL A 26 13.66 2.24 -8.49
N ARG A 27 13.51 1.13 -9.22
CA ARG A 27 14.56 0.10 -9.38
C ARG A 27 15.69 0.52 -10.30
N ALA A 28 15.54 1.65 -11.05
CA ALA A 28 16.58 2.17 -11.93
C ALA A 28 17.69 2.93 -11.19
N PHE A 29 17.60 3.08 -9.87
CA PHE A 29 18.60 3.71 -9.01
C PHE A 29 18.98 5.16 -9.38
N LYS A 30 18.11 5.86 -10.14
CA LYS A 30 18.40 7.23 -10.62
C LYS A 30 18.52 8.28 -9.51
N SER A 31 18.04 7.97 -8.29
CA SER A 31 18.10 8.88 -7.14
C SER A 31 19.31 8.62 -6.23
N VAL A 32 20.16 7.67 -6.56
CA VAL A 32 21.36 7.31 -5.79
C VAL A 32 22.57 7.23 -6.68
N ASP A 33 23.74 7.54 -6.14
CA ASP A 33 25.02 7.57 -6.87
C ASP A 33 25.70 6.17 -6.84
N THR A 34 24.94 5.15 -7.24
CA THR A 34 25.43 3.78 -7.39
C THR A 34 24.80 3.12 -8.61
N PRO A 35 25.47 2.17 -9.28
CA PRO A 35 24.85 1.36 -10.32
C PRO A 35 23.62 0.63 -9.80
N ALA A 36 22.61 0.42 -10.67
CA ALA A 36 21.50 -0.49 -10.35
C ALA A 36 22.03 -1.90 -10.15
N ILE A 37 21.62 -2.54 -9.06
CA ILE A 37 22.06 -3.90 -8.69
C ILE A 37 21.00 -4.92 -9.08
N PHE A 38 21.45 -6.10 -9.51
CA PHE A 38 20.59 -7.23 -9.85
C PHE A 38 20.67 -8.28 -8.75
N MET A 39 19.55 -8.56 -8.09
CA MET A 39 19.49 -9.54 -7.01
C MET A 39 19.46 -10.96 -7.55
N ASP A 40 20.15 -11.86 -6.86
CA ASP A 40 20.17 -13.30 -7.12
C ASP A 40 19.21 -14.02 -6.16
N HIS A 41 19.39 -13.83 -4.85
CA HIS A 41 18.56 -14.46 -3.83
C HIS A 41 18.48 -13.64 -2.54
N GLY A 42 17.60 -14.07 -1.63
CA GLY A 42 17.47 -13.52 -0.27
C GLY A 42 17.28 -14.60 0.76
N GLU A 43 17.77 -14.40 1.99
CA GLU A 43 17.62 -15.31 3.13
C GLU A 43 17.53 -14.52 4.44
N GLY A 44 16.45 -14.72 5.20
CA GLY A 44 16.23 -13.99 6.45
C GLY A 44 16.23 -12.47 6.24
N SER A 45 17.17 -11.77 6.88
CA SER A 45 17.34 -10.32 6.78
C SER A 45 18.34 -9.88 5.70
N LYS A 46 18.80 -10.77 4.85
CA LYS A 46 19.86 -10.50 3.88
C LYS A 46 19.40 -10.72 2.44
N ILE A 47 19.98 -9.94 1.53
CA ILE A 47 19.86 -10.14 0.07
C ILE A 47 21.26 -10.19 -0.55
N TYR A 48 21.36 -10.90 -1.66
CA TYR A 48 22.59 -11.13 -2.38
C TYR A 48 22.42 -10.78 -3.84
N ASP A 49 23.36 -10.03 -4.39
CA ASP A 49 23.35 -9.69 -5.80
C ASP A 49 24.09 -10.71 -6.68
N ILE A 50 23.95 -10.58 -8.00
CA ILE A 50 24.60 -11.45 -8.97
C ILE A 50 26.13 -11.29 -9.01
N ASP A 51 26.66 -10.23 -8.43
CA ASP A 51 28.10 -9.98 -8.27
C ASP A 51 28.67 -10.69 -7.04
N GLY A 52 27.82 -11.21 -6.15
CA GLY A 52 28.17 -11.91 -4.93
C GLY A 52 28.30 -11.01 -3.70
N ASN A 53 27.83 -9.78 -3.77
CA ASN A 53 27.79 -8.91 -2.60
C ASN A 53 26.59 -9.28 -1.71
N GLU A 54 26.80 -9.18 -0.38
CA GLU A 54 25.78 -9.37 0.65
C GLU A 54 25.31 -8.01 1.19
N TYR A 55 24.01 -7.86 1.39
CA TYR A 55 23.40 -6.66 1.96
C TYR A 55 22.46 -7.02 3.11
N ILE A 56 22.41 -6.19 4.15
CA ILE A 56 21.31 -6.20 5.12
C ILE A 56 20.12 -5.52 4.47
N ASP A 57 18.98 -6.21 4.36
CA ASP A 57 17.82 -5.72 3.67
C ASP A 57 16.89 -4.92 4.59
N TYR A 58 16.97 -3.59 4.52
CA TYR A 58 16.03 -2.68 5.18
C TYR A 58 14.81 -2.33 4.29
N VAL A 59 14.76 -2.82 3.05
CA VAL A 59 13.68 -2.51 2.09
C VAL A 59 12.58 -3.55 2.12
N LEU A 60 12.94 -4.83 2.35
CA LEU A 60 12.00 -5.97 2.41
C LEU A 60 11.03 -5.99 1.23
N SER A 61 11.60 -5.85 0.02
CA SER A 61 10.84 -5.83 -1.25
C SER A 61 9.77 -4.73 -1.33
N TRP A 62 10.01 -3.58 -0.70
CA TRP A 62 9.07 -2.46 -0.56
C TRP A 62 7.83 -2.79 0.29
N GLY A 63 8.00 -3.72 1.23
CA GLY A 63 7.05 -3.95 2.30
C GLY A 63 6.40 -5.33 2.43
N PRO A 64 6.30 -6.20 1.41
CA PRO A 64 5.58 -7.47 1.56
C PRO A 64 6.26 -8.49 2.49
N LEU A 65 7.59 -8.45 2.64
CA LEU A 65 8.34 -9.51 3.33
C LEU A 65 8.50 -9.25 4.84
N ILE A 66 7.40 -9.14 5.57
CA ILE A 66 7.42 -8.89 7.02
C ILE A 66 8.10 -10.01 7.83
N LEU A 67 8.11 -11.24 7.31
CA LEU A 67 8.79 -12.39 7.90
C LEU A 67 10.22 -12.56 7.40
N GLY A 68 10.75 -11.62 6.62
CA GLY A 68 12.03 -11.74 5.94
C GLY A 68 11.98 -12.62 4.69
N HIS A 69 13.15 -12.82 4.08
CA HIS A 69 13.29 -13.61 2.88
C HIS A 69 13.23 -15.12 3.16
N LYS A 70 12.59 -15.86 2.24
CA LYS A 70 12.62 -17.33 2.22
C LYS A 70 12.11 -17.97 3.53
N ASN A 71 11.03 -17.42 4.12
CA ASN A 71 10.40 -18.06 5.27
C ASN A 71 10.06 -19.52 4.95
N GLN A 72 10.57 -20.48 5.74
CA GLN A 72 10.53 -21.90 5.43
C GLN A 72 9.11 -22.47 5.37
N GLN A 73 8.19 -22.00 6.24
CA GLN A 73 6.80 -22.43 6.21
C GLN A 73 6.09 -21.95 4.94
N VAL A 74 6.26 -20.69 4.58
CA VAL A 74 5.68 -20.12 3.35
C VAL A 74 6.21 -20.86 2.12
N ILE A 75 7.52 -21.07 2.03
CA ILE A 75 8.16 -21.77 0.89
C ILE A 75 7.67 -23.22 0.78
N SER A 76 7.61 -23.96 1.90
CA SER A 76 7.11 -25.34 1.90
C SER A 76 5.68 -25.42 1.37
N LYS A 77 4.80 -24.54 1.83
CA LYS A 77 3.38 -24.51 1.39
C LYS A 77 3.21 -24.05 -0.06
N LEU A 78 4.08 -23.17 -0.54
CA LEU A 78 4.13 -22.81 -1.95
C LEU A 78 4.51 -23.99 -2.83
N HIS A 79 5.49 -24.82 -2.45
CA HIS A 79 5.82 -26.05 -3.18
C HIS A 79 4.63 -27.00 -3.27
N GLU A 80 3.92 -27.23 -2.14
CA GLU A 80 2.70 -28.05 -2.13
C GLU A 80 1.60 -27.47 -3.04
N ALA A 81 1.50 -26.14 -3.14
CA ALA A 81 0.50 -25.47 -3.98
C ALA A 81 0.87 -25.57 -5.47
N VAL A 82 2.14 -25.38 -5.82
CA VAL A 82 2.65 -25.49 -7.20
C VAL A 82 2.40 -26.89 -7.76
N ASP A 83 2.58 -27.94 -6.95
CA ASP A 83 2.33 -29.35 -7.38
C ASP A 83 0.86 -29.59 -7.75
N LYS A 84 -0.08 -28.76 -7.28
CA LYS A 84 -1.52 -28.82 -7.64
C LYS A 84 -1.88 -27.99 -8.86
N GLY A 85 -1.02 -27.06 -9.25
CA GLY A 85 -1.24 -26.16 -10.38
C GLY A 85 -1.23 -24.67 -9.97
N THR A 86 -1.00 -23.81 -10.95
CA THR A 86 -0.73 -22.38 -10.71
C THR A 86 -1.95 -21.48 -10.93
N SER A 87 -2.99 -21.94 -11.66
CA SER A 87 -4.23 -21.18 -11.95
C SER A 87 -5.28 -22.10 -12.53
N PHE A 88 -6.56 -21.90 -12.16
CA PHE A 88 -7.63 -22.82 -12.56
C PHE A 88 -8.78 -22.13 -13.31
N GLY A 89 -8.85 -20.81 -13.35
CA GLY A 89 -10.00 -20.07 -13.89
C GLY A 89 -11.31 -20.33 -13.12
N ALA A 90 -11.19 -20.78 -11.87
CA ALA A 90 -12.28 -21.11 -10.96
C ALA A 90 -11.82 -20.86 -9.51
N SER A 91 -12.77 -20.68 -8.59
CA SER A 91 -12.50 -20.40 -7.19
C SER A 91 -11.80 -21.57 -6.47
N THR A 92 -10.97 -21.26 -5.49
CA THR A 92 -10.23 -22.22 -4.67
C THR A 92 -10.52 -22.03 -3.18
N LEU A 93 -10.34 -23.09 -2.38
CA LEU A 93 -10.50 -23.00 -0.93
C LEU A 93 -9.45 -22.06 -0.27
N GLN A 94 -8.35 -21.80 -0.93
CA GLN A 94 -7.33 -20.88 -0.41
C GLN A 94 -7.81 -19.43 -0.40
N GLU A 95 -8.68 -19.07 -1.35
CA GLU A 95 -9.35 -17.75 -1.33
C GLU A 95 -10.18 -17.57 -0.05
N ASN A 96 -10.98 -18.59 0.31
CA ASN A 96 -11.80 -18.55 1.52
C ASN A 96 -10.93 -18.38 2.78
N LYS A 97 -9.85 -19.17 2.90
CA LYS A 97 -8.95 -19.10 4.06
C LYS A 97 -8.33 -17.72 4.27
N LEU A 98 -7.82 -17.12 3.19
CA LEU A 98 -7.24 -15.79 3.30
C LEU A 98 -8.33 -14.73 3.55
N ALA A 99 -9.49 -14.85 2.93
CA ALA A 99 -10.62 -13.94 3.16
C ALA A 99 -11.12 -14.01 4.61
N GLU A 100 -11.31 -15.21 5.17
CA GLU A 100 -11.69 -15.41 6.57
C GLU A 100 -10.70 -14.74 7.54
N LEU A 101 -9.40 -14.95 7.31
CA LEU A 101 -8.35 -14.36 8.14
C LEU A 101 -8.33 -12.83 8.05
N VAL A 102 -8.53 -12.27 6.85
CA VAL A 102 -8.61 -10.82 6.67
C VAL A 102 -9.84 -10.25 7.37
N ILE A 103 -11.01 -10.87 7.23
CA ILE A 103 -12.25 -10.44 7.88
C ILE A 103 -12.13 -10.51 9.41
N ASP A 104 -11.52 -11.57 9.94
CA ASP A 104 -11.32 -11.74 11.38
C ASP A 104 -10.45 -10.63 12.01
N ARG A 105 -9.46 -10.13 11.27
CA ARG A 105 -8.46 -9.20 11.82
C ARG A 105 -8.66 -7.74 11.47
N VAL A 106 -9.38 -7.43 10.40
CA VAL A 106 -9.55 -6.05 9.92
C VAL A 106 -10.92 -5.51 10.32
N PRO A 107 -11.01 -4.62 11.32
CA PRO A 107 -12.29 -4.24 11.97
C PRO A 107 -13.37 -3.70 11.02
N SER A 108 -12.97 -3.04 9.91
CA SER A 108 -13.92 -2.48 8.94
C SER A 108 -14.46 -3.49 7.94
N ILE A 109 -13.83 -4.69 7.82
CA ILE A 109 -14.10 -5.60 6.70
C ILE A 109 -15.09 -6.70 7.10
N GLU A 110 -16.32 -6.59 6.60
CA GLU A 110 -17.33 -7.66 6.65
C GLU A 110 -17.32 -8.52 5.40
N LYS A 111 -16.90 -7.94 4.25
CA LYS A 111 -16.66 -8.63 2.99
C LYS A 111 -15.40 -8.11 2.31
N VAL A 112 -14.67 -9.00 1.63
CA VAL A 112 -13.42 -8.67 0.93
C VAL A 112 -13.46 -9.19 -0.51
N ARG A 113 -12.79 -8.47 -1.41
CA ARG A 113 -12.52 -8.87 -2.79
C ARG A 113 -11.01 -8.88 -3.02
N MET A 114 -10.46 -10.01 -3.42
CA MET A 114 -9.06 -10.13 -3.80
C MET A 114 -8.84 -9.59 -5.22
N VAL A 115 -7.70 -8.91 -5.41
CA VAL A 115 -7.19 -8.39 -6.68
C VAL A 115 -5.70 -8.67 -6.78
N SER A 116 -5.02 -8.26 -7.85
CA SER A 116 -3.62 -8.63 -8.07
C SER A 116 -2.60 -7.57 -7.62
N SER A 117 -3.05 -6.38 -7.24
CA SER A 117 -2.17 -5.29 -6.79
C SER A 117 -2.87 -4.28 -5.89
N GLY A 118 -2.10 -3.48 -5.16
CA GLY A 118 -2.63 -2.34 -4.40
C GLY A 118 -3.25 -1.27 -5.30
N THR A 119 -2.74 -1.09 -6.53
CA THR A 119 -3.33 -0.17 -7.51
C THR A 119 -4.73 -0.61 -7.92
N GLU A 120 -4.94 -1.91 -8.19
CA GLU A 120 -6.28 -2.45 -8.46
C GLU A 120 -7.19 -2.25 -7.24
N ALA A 121 -6.71 -2.54 -6.04
CA ALA A 121 -7.49 -2.35 -4.81
C ALA A 121 -7.99 -0.90 -4.68
N THR A 122 -7.11 0.09 -4.83
CA THR A 122 -7.50 1.51 -4.74
C THR A 122 -8.39 1.95 -5.88
N LEU A 123 -8.08 1.56 -7.13
CA LEU A 123 -8.89 1.84 -8.32
C LEU A 123 -10.34 1.37 -8.15
N ASP A 124 -10.51 0.11 -7.74
CA ASP A 124 -11.82 -0.52 -7.60
C ASP A 124 -12.58 0.04 -6.40
N THR A 125 -11.89 0.38 -5.31
CA THR A 125 -12.48 1.06 -4.15
C THR A 125 -13.03 2.44 -4.51
N LEU A 126 -12.32 3.23 -5.32
CA LEU A 126 -12.84 4.52 -5.79
C LEU A 126 -14.06 4.36 -6.68
N ARG A 127 -14.06 3.35 -7.58
CA ARG A 127 -15.23 3.03 -8.41
C ARG A 127 -16.41 2.63 -7.54
N LEU A 128 -16.17 1.81 -6.51
CA LEU A 128 -17.20 1.39 -5.56
C LEU A 128 -17.75 2.59 -4.79
N ALA A 129 -16.90 3.46 -4.26
CA ALA A 129 -17.32 4.65 -3.53
C ALA A 129 -18.22 5.57 -4.38
N ARG A 130 -17.81 5.83 -5.63
CA ARG A 130 -18.62 6.61 -6.58
C ARG A 130 -19.95 5.95 -6.91
N GLY A 131 -19.93 4.65 -7.18
CA GLY A 131 -21.14 3.90 -7.54
C GLY A 131 -22.13 3.75 -6.38
N TYR A 132 -21.63 3.60 -5.15
CA TYR A 132 -22.47 3.51 -3.96
C TYR A 132 -23.11 4.85 -3.59
N THR A 133 -22.34 5.94 -3.60
CA THR A 133 -22.83 7.27 -3.21
C THR A 133 -23.55 8.01 -4.33
N GLY A 134 -23.36 7.62 -5.58
CA GLY A 134 -23.82 8.37 -6.76
C GLY A 134 -23.07 9.68 -7.00
N ARG A 135 -21.92 9.89 -6.34
CA ARG A 135 -21.11 11.11 -6.38
C ARG A 135 -19.82 10.88 -7.17
N ASN A 136 -19.15 11.95 -7.62
CA ASN A 136 -18.01 11.82 -8.55
C ASN A 136 -16.65 12.11 -7.92
N LYS A 137 -16.58 13.03 -6.95
CA LYS A 137 -15.31 13.54 -6.44
C LYS A 137 -14.72 12.66 -5.35
N ILE A 138 -13.40 12.58 -5.37
CA ILE A 138 -12.59 11.94 -4.32
C ILE A 138 -11.63 12.98 -3.75
N ILE A 139 -11.46 12.99 -2.44
CA ILE A 139 -10.38 13.73 -1.79
C ILE A 139 -9.22 12.77 -1.52
N LYS A 140 -7.99 13.20 -1.85
CA LYS A 140 -6.73 12.58 -1.44
C LYS A 140 -5.83 13.62 -0.77
N PHE A 141 -4.75 13.15 -0.12
CA PHE A 141 -3.79 14.02 0.56
C PHE A 141 -2.48 14.15 -0.22
N GLU A 142 -1.88 15.33 -0.16
CA GLU A 142 -0.54 15.58 -0.70
C GLU A 142 0.48 14.64 -0.07
N GLY A 143 1.41 14.15 -0.89
CA GLY A 143 2.44 13.21 -0.45
C GLY A 143 1.98 11.76 -0.28
N CYS A 144 0.67 11.49 -0.16
CA CYS A 144 0.14 10.14 -0.12
C CYS A 144 0.20 9.47 -1.50
N TYR A 145 0.61 8.17 -1.50
CA TYR A 145 0.68 7.35 -2.71
C TYR A 145 -0.33 6.22 -2.66
N HIS A 146 -1.17 6.14 -3.68
CA HIS A 146 -2.28 5.17 -3.77
C HIS A 146 -2.23 4.35 -5.06
N GLY A 147 -1.05 4.04 -5.57
CA GLY A 147 -0.90 3.37 -6.86
C GLY A 147 -0.96 4.34 -8.04
N HIS A 148 -1.11 3.79 -9.25
CA HIS A 148 -0.95 4.52 -10.50
C HIS A 148 -2.20 4.58 -11.37
N SER A 149 -3.40 4.51 -10.78
CA SER A 149 -4.63 4.78 -11.52
C SER A 149 -4.76 6.28 -11.83
N ASP A 150 -5.36 6.62 -12.98
CA ASP A 150 -5.49 8.01 -13.45
C ASP A 150 -6.11 8.94 -12.41
N SER A 151 -7.12 8.46 -11.67
CA SER A 151 -7.77 9.24 -10.60
C SER A 151 -6.84 9.57 -9.42
N LEU A 152 -5.71 8.90 -9.29
CA LEU A 152 -4.78 9.03 -8.15
C LEU A 152 -3.41 9.59 -8.56
N LEU A 153 -3.10 9.63 -9.86
CA LEU A 153 -1.93 10.33 -10.43
C LEU A 153 -2.22 11.83 -10.57
N ILE A 154 -2.54 12.46 -9.46
CA ILE A 154 -3.02 13.83 -9.38
C ILE A 154 -2.19 14.57 -8.34
N LYS A 155 -1.71 15.77 -8.72
CA LYS A 155 -1.03 16.71 -7.83
C LYS A 155 -1.95 17.86 -7.41
N ALA A 156 -1.58 18.56 -6.35
CA ALA A 156 -2.27 19.76 -5.91
C ALA A 156 -2.25 20.83 -7.01
N GLY A 157 -3.38 21.55 -7.16
CA GLY A 157 -3.44 22.79 -7.91
C GLY A 157 -2.84 23.96 -7.10
N SER A 158 -2.88 25.18 -7.65
CA SER A 158 -2.49 26.38 -6.91
C SER A 158 -3.58 26.78 -5.90
N GLY A 159 -3.29 26.67 -4.61
CA GLY A 159 -4.17 27.04 -3.50
C GLY A 159 -4.71 25.88 -2.69
N VAL A 160 -5.35 26.22 -1.57
CA VAL A 160 -5.92 25.25 -0.62
C VAL A 160 -7.21 24.64 -1.20
N ALA A 161 -7.38 23.32 -1.09
CA ALA A 161 -8.55 22.56 -1.54
C ALA A 161 -8.94 22.86 -3.01
N THR A 162 -8.00 22.68 -3.93
CA THR A 162 -8.20 22.87 -5.37
C THR A 162 -8.43 21.57 -6.10
N LEU A 163 -9.14 21.65 -7.25
CA LEU A 163 -9.23 20.53 -8.18
C LEU A 163 -7.84 20.15 -8.67
N GLY A 164 -7.57 18.85 -8.71
CA GLY A 164 -6.25 18.31 -9.04
C GLY A 164 -5.84 18.58 -10.50
N LEU A 165 -4.54 18.68 -10.69
CA LEU A 165 -3.89 18.70 -11.99
C LEU A 165 -3.27 17.33 -12.27
N PRO A 166 -3.21 16.88 -13.54
CA PRO A 166 -2.49 15.65 -13.87
C PRO A 166 -1.03 15.70 -13.40
N ASP A 167 -0.59 14.65 -12.71
CA ASP A 167 0.81 14.50 -12.28
C ASP A 167 1.64 13.68 -13.26
N SER A 168 0.98 13.08 -14.25
CA SER A 168 1.60 12.31 -15.32
C SER A 168 1.01 12.71 -16.68
N PRO A 169 1.83 12.84 -17.72
CA PRO A 169 1.33 12.88 -19.10
C PRO A 169 0.45 11.66 -19.38
N GLY A 170 -0.65 11.86 -20.10
CA GLY A 170 -1.61 10.81 -20.44
C GLY A 170 -2.80 10.74 -19.50
N VAL A 171 -2.79 11.37 -18.32
CA VAL A 171 -3.97 11.50 -17.47
C VAL A 171 -4.89 12.59 -18.02
N PRO A 172 -6.13 12.26 -18.45
CA PRO A 172 -7.05 13.25 -18.99
C PRO A 172 -7.52 14.25 -17.93
N GLU A 173 -7.61 15.52 -18.29
CA GLU A 173 -8.13 16.57 -17.40
C GLU A 173 -9.53 16.25 -16.86
N GLY A 174 -10.39 15.58 -17.67
CA GLY A 174 -11.72 15.18 -17.26
C GLY A 174 -11.73 14.20 -16.08
N ILE A 175 -10.69 13.38 -15.94
CA ILE A 175 -10.50 12.50 -14.78
C ILE A 175 -9.91 13.30 -13.62
N ALA A 176 -8.88 14.11 -13.87
CA ALA A 176 -8.20 14.91 -12.87
C ALA A 176 -9.14 15.84 -12.10
N LYS A 177 -10.15 16.45 -12.78
CA LYS A 177 -11.16 17.31 -12.18
C LYS A 177 -12.03 16.66 -11.09
N ASN A 178 -12.05 15.33 -11.04
CA ASN A 178 -12.80 14.57 -10.05
C ASN A 178 -11.96 14.18 -8.82
N THR A 179 -10.72 14.66 -8.72
CA THR A 179 -9.88 14.45 -7.55
C THR A 179 -9.47 15.79 -6.95
N ILE A 180 -9.75 15.95 -5.67
CA ILE A 180 -9.36 17.11 -4.87
C ILE A 180 -8.16 16.70 -4.04
N THR A 181 -7.12 17.53 -4.01
CA THR A 181 -5.94 17.29 -3.19
C THR A 181 -5.89 18.34 -2.07
N VAL A 182 -5.68 17.88 -0.85
CA VAL A 182 -5.54 18.73 0.35
C VAL A 182 -4.27 18.34 1.11
N PRO A 183 -3.66 19.23 1.91
CA PRO A 183 -2.50 18.90 2.71
C PRO A 183 -2.79 17.77 3.72
N TYR A 184 -1.81 16.89 3.95
CA TYR A 184 -1.91 15.86 4.97
C TYR A 184 -1.82 16.48 6.38
N ASN A 185 -2.56 15.95 7.35
CA ASN A 185 -2.66 16.48 8.71
C ASN A 185 -3.34 17.86 8.83
N ASP A 186 -4.12 18.29 7.82
CA ASP A 186 -4.83 19.57 7.80
C ASP A 186 -6.36 19.37 7.66
N LEU A 187 -7.06 19.35 8.80
CA LEU A 187 -8.52 19.23 8.84
C LEU A 187 -9.26 20.49 8.37
N ASP A 188 -8.64 21.66 8.48
CA ASP A 188 -9.28 22.90 8.06
C ASP A 188 -9.36 22.98 6.54
N SER A 189 -8.28 22.60 5.85
CA SER A 189 -8.29 22.43 4.39
C SER A 189 -9.31 21.39 3.93
N LEU A 190 -9.47 20.29 4.68
CA LEU A 190 -10.50 19.29 4.39
C LEU A 190 -11.91 19.85 4.54
N LYS A 191 -12.20 20.59 5.61
CA LYS A 191 -13.52 21.25 5.82
C LYS A 191 -13.84 22.21 4.68
N LEU A 192 -12.89 23.06 4.28
CA LEU A 192 -13.07 23.96 3.13
C LEU A 192 -13.39 23.20 1.83
N ALA A 193 -12.79 22.02 1.62
CA ALA A 193 -13.11 21.18 0.47
C ALA A 193 -14.56 20.67 0.54
N PHE A 194 -15.03 20.25 1.70
CA PHE A 194 -16.39 19.78 1.91
C PHE A 194 -17.41 20.92 1.84
N GLU A 195 -17.14 22.11 2.38
CA GLU A 195 -17.99 23.29 2.23
C GLU A 195 -18.20 23.66 0.76
N LYS A 196 -17.17 23.48 -0.06
CA LYS A 196 -17.21 23.85 -1.48
C LYS A 196 -17.80 22.77 -2.39
N TYR A 197 -17.60 21.50 -2.08
CA TYR A 197 -17.88 20.37 -2.99
C TYR A 197 -18.64 19.21 -2.33
N GLY A 198 -19.10 19.36 -1.07
CA GLY A 198 -19.58 18.24 -0.23
C GLY A 198 -20.63 17.35 -0.87
N ASP A 199 -21.59 17.95 -1.60
CA ASP A 199 -22.66 17.20 -2.27
C ASP A 199 -22.16 16.27 -3.39
N ASP A 200 -20.93 16.47 -3.91
CA ASP A 200 -20.34 15.67 -4.98
C ASP A 200 -19.13 14.83 -4.51
N ILE A 201 -18.77 14.89 -3.23
CA ILE A 201 -17.67 14.09 -2.66
C ILE A 201 -18.18 12.69 -2.32
N ALA A 202 -17.71 11.68 -3.07
CA ALA A 202 -17.97 10.25 -2.85
C ALA A 202 -17.20 9.70 -1.66
N GLY A 203 -15.95 10.14 -1.47
CA GLY A 203 -15.12 9.65 -0.39
C GLY A 203 -13.79 10.39 -0.24
N VAL A 204 -13.16 10.11 0.89
CA VAL A 204 -11.81 10.57 1.26
C VAL A 204 -10.91 9.35 1.36
N ILE A 205 -9.83 9.28 0.57
CA ILE A 205 -8.82 8.24 0.67
C ILE A 205 -7.58 8.78 1.38
N VAL A 206 -7.07 8.01 2.35
CA VAL A 206 -5.91 8.39 3.17
C VAL A 206 -5.06 7.16 3.51
N GLU A 207 -3.74 7.32 3.49
CA GLU A 207 -2.84 6.40 4.19
C GLU A 207 -2.89 6.76 5.69
N PRO A 208 -3.28 5.85 6.61
CA PRO A 208 -3.30 6.15 8.04
C PRO A 208 -1.94 6.58 8.60
N VAL A 209 -0.86 6.04 8.04
CA VAL A 209 0.51 6.57 8.16
C VAL A 209 1.03 6.70 6.74
N ALA A 210 1.35 7.91 6.33
CA ALA A 210 1.82 8.17 4.97
C ALA A 210 3.25 7.65 4.78
N GLY A 211 3.38 6.52 4.07
CA GLY A 211 4.67 5.83 3.92
C GLY A 211 5.62 6.52 2.95
N ASN A 212 5.13 6.84 1.76
CA ASN A 212 5.97 7.27 0.62
C ASN A 212 6.64 8.64 0.82
N MET A 213 6.07 9.53 1.61
CA MET A 213 6.65 10.84 1.89
C MET A 213 7.56 10.88 3.13
N GLY A 214 8.02 9.71 3.62
CA GLY A 214 9.00 9.61 4.70
C GLY A 214 8.43 9.12 6.03
N VAL A 215 7.40 8.27 6.01
CA VAL A 215 6.74 7.68 7.19
C VAL A 215 6.19 8.76 8.11
N VAL A 216 5.26 9.55 7.59
CA VAL A 216 4.61 10.64 8.34
C VAL A 216 3.37 10.11 9.07
N PRO A 217 3.36 10.08 10.41
CA PRO A 217 2.20 9.67 11.18
C PRO A 217 1.09 10.74 11.15
N PRO A 218 -0.17 10.36 11.41
CA PRO A 218 -1.24 11.31 11.60
C PRO A 218 -1.02 12.08 12.92
N VAL A 219 -1.27 13.38 12.91
CA VAL A 219 -1.33 14.15 14.16
C VAL A 219 -2.55 13.71 14.99
N ASN A 220 -2.47 13.92 16.30
CA ASN A 220 -3.55 13.53 17.19
C ASN A 220 -4.90 14.12 16.76
N GLY A 221 -5.91 13.28 16.64
CA GLY A 221 -7.26 13.67 16.24
C GLY A 221 -7.49 13.77 14.73
N PHE A 222 -6.44 13.67 13.89
CA PHE A 222 -6.61 13.80 12.43
C PHE A 222 -7.52 12.72 11.84
N LEU A 223 -7.23 11.43 12.07
CA LEU A 223 -8.05 10.34 11.53
C LEU A 223 -9.48 10.35 12.07
N GLN A 224 -9.68 10.70 13.36
CA GLN A 224 -11.01 10.86 13.91
C GLN A 224 -11.75 12.03 13.27
N GLY A 225 -11.07 13.15 13.03
CA GLY A 225 -11.65 14.29 12.32
C GLY A 225 -12.06 13.95 10.88
N LEU A 226 -11.29 13.10 10.17
CA LEU A 226 -11.69 12.56 8.86
C LEU A 226 -13.01 11.75 8.99
N ARG A 227 -13.10 10.89 10.01
CA ARG A 227 -14.30 10.09 10.25
C ARG A 227 -15.52 10.94 10.53
N ASP A 228 -15.37 11.96 11.37
CA ASP A 228 -16.46 12.83 11.76
C ASP A 228 -16.99 13.63 10.58
N ILE A 229 -16.09 14.25 9.81
CA ILE A 229 -16.45 15.04 8.63
C ILE A 229 -17.09 14.16 7.54
N THR A 230 -16.53 12.99 7.26
CA THR A 230 -17.13 12.08 6.25
C THR A 230 -18.51 11.59 6.67
N ASN A 231 -18.75 11.35 7.95
CA ASN A 231 -20.07 11.02 8.49
C ASN A 231 -21.07 12.18 8.31
N GLU A 232 -20.66 13.40 8.62
CA GLU A 232 -21.50 14.60 8.51
C GLU A 232 -22.02 14.81 7.08
N TYR A 233 -21.13 14.61 6.09
CA TYR A 233 -21.47 14.82 4.68
C TYR A 233 -21.97 13.55 3.97
N GLY A 234 -22.02 12.40 4.63
CA GLY A 234 -22.41 11.13 4.02
C GLY A 234 -21.44 10.67 2.90
N ALA A 235 -20.16 11.03 3.02
CA ALA A 235 -19.09 10.55 2.18
C ALA A 235 -18.42 9.35 2.81
N LEU A 236 -17.73 8.49 2.02
CA LEU A 236 -17.05 7.32 2.56
C LEU A 236 -15.63 7.68 3.01
N LEU A 237 -15.22 7.16 4.17
CA LEU A 237 -13.83 7.15 4.60
C LEU A 237 -13.15 5.87 4.09
N ILE A 238 -12.06 6.03 3.37
CA ILE A 238 -11.29 4.94 2.77
C ILE A 238 -9.88 4.95 3.35
N PHE A 239 -9.50 3.88 4.06
CA PHE A 239 -8.12 3.70 4.48
C PHE A 239 -7.34 2.92 3.43
N ASP A 240 -6.30 3.53 2.88
CA ASP A 240 -5.30 2.82 2.12
C ASP A 240 -4.29 2.20 3.10
N GLU A 241 -4.54 0.95 3.43
CA GLU A 241 -3.67 0.14 4.27
C GLU A 241 -2.77 -0.81 3.45
N VAL A 242 -2.50 -0.48 2.21
CA VAL A 242 -1.56 -1.25 1.37
C VAL A 242 -0.17 -1.29 2.02
N MET A 243 0.26 -0.21 2.70
CA MET A 243 1.52 -0.19 3.45
C MET A 243 1.32 -0.58 4.91
N THR A 244 0.31 -0.06 5.57
CA THR A 244 0.12 -0.18 7.03
C THR A 244 -0.58 -1.46 7.46
N GLY A 245 -1.36 -2.07 6.57
CA GLY A 245 -2.12 -3.30 6.84
C GLY A 245 -1.22 -4.45 7.28
N PHE A 246 -1.53 -5.04 8.43
CA PHE A 246 -0.75 -6.11 9.07
C PHE A 246 0.71 -5.74 9.35
N ARG A 247 1.08 -4.47 9.23
CA ARG A 247 2.43 -3.97 9.53
C ARG A 247 2.49 -3.26 10.87
N VAL A 248 1.62 -2.25 11.08
CA VAL A 248 1.65 -1.42 12.28
C VAL A 248 0.99 -2.07 13.49
N GLY A 249 0.17 -3.09 13.29
CA GLY A 249 -0.50 -3.82 14.34
C GLY A 249 -1.25 -5.04 13.83
N TYR A 250 -1.64 -5.92 14.75
CA TYR A 250 -2.39 -7.14 14.46
C TYR A 250 -3.73 -6.87 13.76
N ASN A 251 -4.41 -5.80 14.17
CA ASN A 251 -5.67 -5.32 13.59
C ASN A 251 -5.46 -4.13 12.63
N CYS A 252 -4.31 -4.07 11.94
CA CYS A 252 -3.95 -3.02 10.99
C CYS A 252 -3.84 -1.63 11.65
N ALA A 253 -3.71 -0.56 10.84
CA ALA A 253 -3.65 0.79 11.38
C ALA A 253 -4.98 1.24 11.99
N GLN A 254 -6.10 0.82 11.43
CA GLN A 254 -7.43 1.13 11.98
C GLN A 254 -7.62 0.62 13.41
N GLY A 255 -7.12 -0.57 13.73
CA GLY A 255 -7.10 -1.08 15.11
C GLY A 255 -6.12 -0.34 16.00
N TYR A 256 -4.94 0.02 15.47
CA TYR A 256 -3.91 0.75 16.20
C TYR A 256 -4.36 2.17 16.60
N PHE A 257 -5.02 2.90 15.69
CA PHE A 257 -5.50 4.26 15.93
C PHE A 257 -6.94 4.33 16.47
N GLY A 258 -7.66 3.21 16.50
CA GLY A 258 -9.05 3.16 16.99
C GLY A 258 -10.07 3.87 16.09
N VAL A 259 -9.78 4.00 14.80
CA VAL A 259 -10.68 4.65 13.82
C VAL A 259 -11.03 3.67 12.71
N THR A 260 -12.31 3.40 12.53
CA THR A 260 -12.82 2.44 11.55
C THR A 260 -13.30 3.17 10.29
N PRO A 261 -12.70 2.90 9.10
CA PRO A 261 -13.17 3.42 7.82
C PRO A 261 -14.41 2.66 7.33
N ASP A 262 -15.01 3.12 6.22
CA ASP A 262 -16.07 2.41 5.50
C ASP A 262 -15.50 1.35 4.55
N LEU A 263 -14.35 1.66 3.95
CA LEU A 263 -13.63 0.79 3.01
C LEU A 263 -12.14 0.78 3.34
N THR A 264 -11.49 -0.35 3.10
CA THR A 264 -10.05 -0.55 3.32
C THR A 264 -9.42 -1.19 2.09
N CYS A 265 -8.29 -0.64 1.64
CA CYS A 265 -7.43 -1.25 0.62
C CYS A 265 -6.26 -1.95 1.31
N LEU A 266 -5.92 -3.15 0.84
CA LEU A 266 -4.82 -3.97 1.35
C LEU A 266 -3.89 -4.40 0.20
N GLY A 267 -2.65 -4.72 0.54
CA GLY A 267 -1.66 -5.23 -0.40
C GLY A 267 -0.39 -5.67 0.32
N LYS A 268 0.72 -5.73 -0.41
CA LYS A 268 2.04 -6.02 0.16
C LYS A 268 2.07 -7.21 1.12
N VAL A 269 1.95 -7.00 2.43
CA VAL A 269 2.03 -8.06 3.46
C VAL A 269 1.05 -9.19 3.22
N ILE A 270 -0.18 -8.88 2.76
CA ILE A 270 -1.20 -9.91 2.48
C ILE A 270 -0.81 -10.87 1.35
N GLY A 271 0.23 -10.56 0.60
CA GLY A 271 0.77 -11.41 -0.48
C GLY A 271 1.97 -12.24 -0.08
N GLY A 272 2.63 -11.90 1.05
CA GLY A 272 3.83 -12.59 1.49
C GLY A 272 4.95 -12.66 0.45
N GLY A 273 5.03 -11.64 -0.44
CA GLY A 273 5.98 -11.57 -1.55
C GLY A 273 5.40 -11.86 -2.93
N LEU A 274 4.19 -12.44 -3.03
CA LEU A 274 3.51 -12.68 -4.29
C LEU A 274 2.52 -11.54 -4.63
N PRO A 275 2.18 -11.34 -5.95
CA PRO A 275 1.29 -10.30 -6.40
C PRO A 275 -0.14 -10.50 -5.86
N VAL A 276 -0.56 -9.62 -4.95
CA VAL A 276 -1.92 -9.57 -4.44
C VAL A 276 -2.25 -8.18 -3.92
N GLY A 277 -3.48 -7.81 -4.05
CA GLY A 277 -4.15 -6.74 -3.34
C GLY A 277 -5.53 -7.23 -2.89
N ALA A 278 -6.18 -6.44 -2.07
CA ALA A 278 -7.58 -6.66 -1.72
C ALA A 278 -8.25 -5.33 -1.36
N PHE A 279 -9.55 -5.29 -1.50
CA PHE A 279 -10.36 -4.23 -0.92
C PHE A 279 -11.59 -4.83 -0.24
N GLY A 280 -12.02 -4.19 0.82
CA GLY A 280 -13.15 -4.67 1.60
C GLY A 280 -13.75 -3.57 2.45
N GLY A 281 -14.85 -3.89 3.11
CA GLY A 281 -15.56 -2.97 3.97
C GLY A 281 -16.90 -3.53 4.41
N LYS A 282 -17.81 -2.64 4.79
CA LYS A 282 -19.17 -2.99 5.20
C LYS A 282 -19.87 -3.81 4.12
N LYS A 283 -20.59 -4.86 4.54
CA LYS A 283 -21.32 -5.75 3.63
C LYS A 283 -22.27 -4.98 2.71
N GLU A 284 -22.99 -4.00 3.24
CA GLU A 284 -23.94 -3.19 2.48
C GLU A 284 -23.30 -2.42 1.32
N ILE A 285 -22.04 -1.97 1.48
CA ILE A 285 -21.29 -1.29 0.42
C ILE A 285 -20.71 -2.32 -0.55
N MET A 286 -20.09 -3.39 -0.04
CA MET A 286 -19.46 -4.42 -0.86
C MET A 286 -20.46 -5.18 -1.75
N ASP A 287 -21.72 -5.29 -1.34
CA ASP A 287 -22.78 -5.94 -2.13
C ASP A 287 -23.16 -5.15 -3.40
N TYR A 288 -22.68 -3.94 -3.60
CA TYR A 288 -22.77 -3.23 -4.90
C TYR A 288 -21.84 -3.78 -5.97
N ILE A 289 -20.82 -4.57 -5.59
CA ILE A 289 -19.91 -5.22 -6.55
C ILE A 289 -20.58 -6.43 -7.21
N ALA A 290 -20.40 -6.54 -8.53
CA ALA A 290 -20.86 -7.71 -9.30
C ALA A 290 -20.22 -9.01 -8.76
N PRO A 291 -20.94 -10.16 -8.73
CA PRO A 291 -22.26 -10.42 -9.35
C PRO A 291 -23.47 -10.09 -8.45
N VAL A 292 -23.26 -9.65 -7.19
CA VAL A 292 -24.37 -9.29 -6.30
C VAL A 292 -25.00 -7.98 -6.74
N GLY A 293 -24.20 -6.95 -6.91
CA GLY A 293 -24.58 -5.65 -7.45
C GLY A 293 -24.18 -5.50 -8.91
N THR A 294 -24.12 -4.24 -9.37
CA THR A 294 -23.87 -3.89 -10.78
C THR A 294 -22.49 -3.25 -11.03
N ILE A 295 -21.76 -2.90 -9.98
CA ILE A 295 -20.44 -2.29 -10.15
C ILE A 295 -19.44 -3.35 -10.57
N TYR A 296 -18.91 -3.21 -11.80
CA TYR A 296 -18.04 -4.21 -12.39
C TYR A 296 -16.62 -4.17 -11.87
N GLN A 297 -16.11 -5.33 -11.49
CA GLN A 297 -14.72 -5.62 -11.20
C GLN A 297 -14.43 -7.07 -11.60
N ALA A 298 -13.30 -7.30 -12.25
CA ALA A 298 -12.84 -8.64 -12.62
C ALA A 298 -11.31 -8.66 -12.72
N GLY A 299 -10.73 -9.84 -12.53
CA GLY A 299 -9.30 -10.09 -12.71
C GLY A 299 -9.04 -11.57 -12.93
N THR A 300 -8.41 -11.93 -14.04
CA THR A 300 -8.09 -13.33 -14.39
C THR A 300 -7.29 -14.04 -13.32
N LEU A 301 -6.35 -13.32 -12.66
CA LEU A 301 -5.46 -13.86 -11.63
C LEU A 301 -5.85 -13.42 -10.21
N SER A 302 -6.97 -12.71 -10.05
CA SER A 302 -7.50 -12.37 -8.73
C SER A 302 -7.84 -13.65 -7.97
N GLY A 303 -7.35 -13.77 -6.73
CA GLY A 303 -7.50 -15.01 -5.96
C GLY A 303 -6.58 -16.15 -6.42
N ASN A 304 -5.48 -15.84 -7.12
CA ASN A 304 -4.51 -16.84 -7.56
C ASN A 304 -4.08 -17.76 -6.40
N PRO A 305 -4.15 -19.11 -6.58
CA PRO A 305 -3.91 -20.05 -5.47
C PRO A 305 -2.53 -19.94 -4.83
N LEU A 306 -1.49 -19.57 -5.59
CA LEU A 306 -0.15 -19.38 -5.01
C LEU A 306 -0.09 -18.11 -4.17
N ALA A 307 -0.65 -17.01 -4.66
CA ALA A 307 -0.71 -15.75 -3.92
C ALA A 307 -1.57 -15.88 -2.64
N MET A 308 -2.71 -16.57 -2.73
CA MET A 308 -3.56 -16.86 -1.56
C MET A 308 -2.84 -17.74 -0.54
N THR A 309 -2.12 -18.76 -0.99
CA THR A 309 -1.31 -19.63 -0.11
C THR A 309 -0.21 -18.82 0.58
N SER A 310 0.58 -18.06 -0.17
CA SER A 310 1.65 -17.23 0.39
C SER A 310 1.11 -16.23 1.42
N GLY A 311 0.03 -15.53 1.08
CA GLY A 311 -0.62 -14.58 1.97
C GLY A 311 -1.13 -15.21 3.25
N TYR A 312 -1.89 -16.31 3.13
CA TYR A 312 -2.42 -17.04 4.29
C TYR A 312 -1.30 -17.54 5.21
N GLU A 313 -0.27 -18.19 4.64
CA GLU A 313 0.85 -18.72 5.42
C GLU A 313 1.69 -17.61 6.06
N THR A 314 1.78 -16.44 5.43
CA THR A 314 2.44 -15.26 6.02
C THR A 314 1.63 -14.72 7.19
N LEU A 315 0.34 -14.42 6.96
CA LEU A 315 -0.50 -13.80 7.98
C LEU A 315 -0.76 -14.74 9.16
N SER A 316 -0.89 -16.05 8.95
CA SER A 316 -1.13 -17.02 10.02
C SER A 316 0.01 -17.10 11.04
N GLN A 317 1.23 -16.70 10.67
CA GLN A 317 2.38 -16.64 11.56
C GLN A 317 2.47 -15.32 12.35
N LEU A 318 1.69 -14.29 11.98
CA LEU A 318 1.66 -13.03 12.70
C LEU A 318 0.66 -13.12 13.84
N THR A 319 1.16 -13.14 15.07
CA THR A 319 0.37 -13.13 16.30
C THR A 319 0.52 -11.77 17.01
N PRO A 320 -0.28 -11.43 18.03
CA PRO A 320 -0.06 -10.22 18.80
C PRO A 320 1.38 -10.08 19.34
N GLU A 321 1.98 -11.18 19.79
CA GLU A 321 3.35 -11.23 20.30
C GLU A 321 4.39 -10.91 19.22
N SER A 322 4.08 -11.19 17.95
CA SER A 322 4.94 -10.79 16.84
C SER A 322 5.12 -9.26 16.78
N TYR A 323 4.06 -8.51 17.06
CA TYR A 323 4.10 -7.05 17.06
C TYR A 323 4.82 -6.48 18.28
N GLU A 324 4.74 -7.14 19.44
CA GLU A 324 5.57 -6.80 20.60
C GLU A 324 7.06 -6.99 20.28
N TYR A 325 7.40 -8.08 19.59
CA TYR A 325 8.76 -8.33 19.11
C TYR A 325 9.21 -7.27 18.10
N PHE A 326 8.38 -6.93 17.10
CA PHE A 326 8.73 -5.87 16.12
C PHE A 326 8.95 -4.52 16.79
N ASN A 327 8.11 -4.15 17.75
CA ASN A 327 8.28 -2.93 18.53
C ASN A 327 9.60 -2.93 19.30
N SER A 328 9.97 -4.05 19.94
CA SER A 328 11.24 -4.17 20.64
C SER A 328 12.45 -3.99 19.74
N LEU A 329 12.39 -4.51 18.51
CA LEU A 329 13.43 -4.30 17.49
C LEU A 329 13.47 -2.84 17.02
N GLY A 330 12.30 -2.21 16.85
CA GLY A 330 12.18 -0.79 16.53
C GLY A 330 12.85 0.09 17.58
N ASP A 331 12.60 -0.16 18.86
CA ASP A 331 13.21 0.56 19.98
C ASP A 331 14.74 0.43 20.00
N ILE A 332 15.26 -0.78 19.72
CA ILE A 332 16.72 -1.02 19.62
C ILE A 332 17.32 -0.20 18.48
N LEU A 333 16.67 -0.24 17.30
CA LEU A 333 17.11 0.51 16.12
C LEU A 333 17.07 2.02 16.37
N GLU A 334 15.97 2.54 16.90
CA GLU A 334 15.78 3.95 17.21
C GLU A 334 16.86 4.45 18.20
N LYS A 335 17.09 3.70 19.27
CA LYS A 335 18.11 4.02 20.26
C LYS A 335 19.51 4.06 19.65
N GLY A 336 19.82 3.07 18.79
CA GLY A 336 21.10 3.01 18.09
C GLY A 336 21.29 4.18 17.13
N LEU A 337 20.29 4.49 16.32
CA LEU A 337 20.33 5.61 15.37
C LEU A 337 20.44 6.97 16.08
N LYS A 338 19.70 7.20 17.17
CA LYS A 338 19.80 8.43 17.98
C LYS A 338 21.20 8.61 18.55
N ALA A 339 21.82 7.54 19.04
CA ALA A 339 23.18 7.60 19.60
C ALA A 339 24.23 7.96 18.53
N VAL A 340 24.08 7.45 17.31
CA VAL A 340 25.01 7.74 16.20
C VAL A 340 24.75 9.10 15.58
N SER A 341 23.49 9.50 15.39
CA SER A 341 23.15 10.79 14.80
C SER A 341 23.65 11.97 15.63
N TYR A 342 23.63 11.86 16.94
CA TYR A 342 24.19 12.87 17.84
C TYR A 342 25.71 13.09 17.63
N THR A 343 26.43 12.04 17.24
CA THR A 343 27.90 12.10 17.07
C THR A 343 28.36 12.44 15.66
N HIS A 344 27.50 12.22 14.64
CA HIS A 344 27.88 12.26 13.22
C HIS A 344 27.08 13.24 12.36
N LEU A 345 25.88 13.63 12.78
CA LEU A 345 25.02 14.56 12.06
C LEU A 345 25.00 15.92 12.78
N THR A 346 25.96 16.80 12.45
CA THR A 346 25.84 18.22 12.76
C THR A 346 24.95 18.86 11.71
N LEU A 347 23.62 18.90 11.96
CA LEU A 347 22.75 19.76 11.18
C LEU A 347 23.07 21.21 11.50
N PRO A 348 23.25 22.09 10.48
CA PRO A 348 23.31 23.53 10.70
C PRO A 348 22.01 23.95 11.43
N THR A 349 22.13 24.57 12.59
CA THR A 349 20.96 25.00 13.39
C THR A 349 20.12 26.07 12.71
N SER A 350 20.58 26.63 11.61
CA SER A 350 19.87 27.60 10.77
C SER A 350 18.83 26.98 9.82
N ASP A 351 18.84 25.65 9.63
CA ASP A 351 17.94 24.96 8.68
C ASP A 351 16.80 24.21 9.35
N LEU A 352 16.63 24.44 10.65
CA LEU A 352 15.50 23.95 11.44
C LEU A 352 14.37 24.99 11.48
N VAL A 353 13.72 25.24 10.34
CA VAL A 353 12.45 25.97 10.29
C VAL A 353 11.47 25.19 9.47
#